data_081a0b576b2e1b6881b8387a89bcd613
#
_entry.id   081a0b576b2e1b6881b8387a89bcd613
#
_cell.length_a   1.000
_cell.length_b   1.000
_cell.length_c   1.000
_cell.angle_alpha   90.00
_cell.angle_beta   90.00
_cell.angle_gamma   90.00
#
_symmetry.space_group_name_H-M   'P 1'
#
loop_
_entity.id
_entity.type
_entity.pdbx_description
1 polymer ?
#
loop_
_entity_poly.entity_id
_entity_poly.type
_entity_poly.pdbx_seq_one_letter_code
_entity_poly.pdbx_strand_id
1 'polypeptide(L)'
;MARLADHTPSPEPAAQPAAATASADVALRPATWRDIETLAALDAQLFEHDAWRERTWWDEFAARPRRQYVVAVGAAVPQQRVVADGTARAPEASPDDADDREPSAPSMPRNDGAPHVSANCHPEHILGYAGLDVAGSTADVMTIAVTPEARGTGLGRRLLDHLVTAATHAGAEALLLEVRADNDPALRLYERAGFDRLTVRRRYYQPGDVDAVIMRKLLKETR
;
A
#
# COMPACT_ATOMS: atom_id res chain seq x y z
N MET A 1 -1.63 7.64 -14.76
CA MET A 1 -2.72 8.26 -13.99
C MET A 1 -2.44 8.11 -12.52
N ALA A 2 -2.26 9.21 -11.82
CA ALA A 2 -2.06 9.14 -10.38
C ALA A 2 -3.39 8.84 -9.68
N ARG A 3 -3.42 7.76 -8.88
CA ARG A 3 -4.58 7.39 -8.07
C ARG A 3 -4.21 7.48 -6.60
N LEU A 4 -5.04 8.15 -5.81
CA LEU A 4 -4.95 8.11 -4.35
C LEU A 4 -6.26 7.57 -3.81
N ALA A 5 -6.21 6.57 -2.95
CA ALA A 5 -7.38 5.96 -2.34
C ALA A 5 -8.18 7.01 -1.54
N ASP A 6 -9.46 7.14 -1.86
CA ASP A 6 -10.40 8.04 -1.20
C ASP A 6 -11.21 7.31 -0.14
N HIS A 7 -11.56 8.01 0.92
CA HIS A 7 -12.54 7.54 1.89
C HIS A 7 -13.44 8.69 2.33
N THR A 8 -14.73 8.55 2.06
CA THR A 8 -15.77 9.41 2.59
C THR A 8 -15.91 9.15 4.10
N PRO A 9 -15.79 10.14 4.97
CA PRO A 9 -15.93 9.90 6.40
C PRO A 9 -17.40 9.71 6.77
N SER A 10 -17.73 8.58 7.41
CA SER A 10 -18.92 8.47 8.26
C SER A 10 -18.77 9.37 9.48
N PRO A 11 -19.86 9.92 10.05
CA PRO A 11 -19.78 10.89 11.11
C PRO A 11 -19.17 10.30 12.40
N GLU A 12 -18.29 11.09 12.97
CA GLU A 12 -17.42 10.88 14.11
C GLU A 12 -18.15 10.65 15.42
N PRO A 13 -17.66 9.74 16.29
CA PRO A 13 -17.69 9.96 17.73
C PRO A 13 -16.36 10.55 18.20
N ALA A 14 -16.46 11.54 19.09
CA ALA A 14 -15.43 12.40 19.60
C ALA A 14 -14.07 11.73 19.93
N ALA A 15 -13.02 12.41 19.48
CA ALA A 15 -11.63 12.02 19.61
C ALA A 15 -11.13 11.93 21.04
N GLN A 16 -10.49 10.82 21.36
CA GLN A 16 -9.41 10.76 22.35
C GLN A 16 -8.08 10.71 21.60
N PRO A 17 -7.03 11.39 22.05
CA PRO A 17 -5.73 11.36 21.36
C PRO A 17 -5.04 10.04 21.65
N ALA A 18 -5.09 9.11 20.72
CA ALA A 18 -4.29 7.89 20.76
C ALA A 18 -2.92 8.17 20.12
N ALA A 19 -1.96 8.26 21.02
CA ALA A 19 -0.53 7.94 20.92
C ALA A 19 0.10 7.84 19.53
N ALA A 20 0.91 8.86 19.21
CA ALA A 20 2.01 8.83 18.28
C ALA A 20 3.08 7.81 18.71
N THR A 21 2.98 6.53 18.28
CA THR A 21 4.04 5.53 18.51
C THR A 21 4.18 4.49 17.40
N ALA A 22 3.71 4.72 16.19
CA ALA A 22 3.84 3.75 15.09
C ALA A 22 4.75 4.23 13.94
N SER A 23 5.64 5.21 14.16
CA SER A 23 6.45 5.78 13.08
C SER A 23 7.87 5.20 12.96
N ALA A 24 8.28 4.24 13.79
CA ALA A 24 9.69 3.84 13.90
C ALA A 24 10.15 2.72 12.96
N ASP A 25 9.25 1.89 12.40
CA ASP A 25 9.67 0.68 11.69
C ASP A 25 9.04 0.48 10.30
N VAL A 26 8.64 1.54 9.60
CA VAL A 26 8.17 1.41 8.21
C VAL A 26 9.34 1.62 7.26
N ALA A 27 9.74 0.59 6.52
CA ALA A 27 10.76 0.66 5.48
C ALA A 27 10.13 0.84 4.09
N LEU A 28 10.81 1.60 3.21
CA LEU A 28 10.47 1.65 1.79
C LEU A 28 11.44 0.75 1.03
N ARG A 29 10.89 -0.15 0.19
CA ARG A 29 11.69 -0.98 -0.70
C ARG A 29 11.09 -1.03 -2.11
N PRO A 30 11.88 -1.28 -3.15
CA PRO A 30 11.33 -1.54 -4.48
C PRO A 30 10.31 -2.68 -4.42
N ALA A 31 9.18 -2.48 -5.08
CA ALA A 31 8.21 -3.55 -5.26
C ALA A 31 8.79 -4.63 -6.19
N THR A 32 8.45 -5.88 -5.98
CA THR A 32 8.88 -7.02 -6.77
C THR A 32 7.67 -7.75 -7.36
N TRP A 33 7.88 -8.65 -8.29
CA TRP A 33 6.79 -9.46 -8.85
C TRP A 33 6.06 -10.30 -7.77
N ARG A 34 6.73 -10.62 -6.65
CA ARG A 34 6.12 -11.34 -5.52
C ARG A 34 5.08 -10.51 -4.77
N ASP A 35 5.12 -9.20 -4.91
CA ASP A 35 4.18 -8.29 -4.26
C ASP A 35 2.88 -8.12 -5.05
N ILE A 36 2.81 -8.58 -6.31
CA ILE A 36 1.72 -8.28 -7.25
C ILE A 36 0.37 -8.76 -6.72
N GLU A 37 0.28 -9.98 -6.20
CA GLU A 37 -0.96 -10.52 -5.64
C GLU A 37 -1.48 -9.64 -4.48
N THR A 38 -0.57 -9.28 -3.56
CA THR A 38 -0.90 -8.40 -2.43
C THR A 38 -1.28 -6.99 -2.89
N LEU A 39 -0.55 -6.45 -3.89
CA LEU A 39 -0.86 -5.13 -4.45
C LEU A 39 -2.22 -5.11 -5.12
N ALA A 40 -2.57 -6.14 -5.90
CA ALA A 40 -3.88 -6.25 -6.53
C ALA A 40 -5.02 -6.36 -5.49
N ALA A 41 -4.81 -7.13 -4.43
CA ALA A 41 -5.77 -7.26 -3.34
C ALA A 41 -5.98 -5.93 -2.58
N LEU A 42 -4.90 -5.22 -2.28
CA LEU A 42 -4.95 -3.90 -1.64
C LEU A 42 -5.61 -2.86 -2.56
N ASP A 43 -5.27 -2.88 -3.85
CA ASP A 43 -5.85 -1.95 -4.83
C ASP A 43 -7.37 -2.14 -4.92
N ALA A 44 -7.85 -3.39 -4.93
CA ALA A 44 -9.27 -3.71 -4.92
C ALA A 44 -10.00 -3.22 -3.65
N GLN A 45 -9.33 -3.19 -2.52
CA GLN A 45 -9.89 -2.66 -1.26
C GLN A 45 -9.88 -1.13 -1.19
N LEU A 46 -8.89 -0.49 -1.80
CA LEU A 46 -8.65 0.95 -1.65
C LEU A 46 -9.24 1.80 -2.77
N PHE A 47 -9.50 1.21 -3.95
CA PHE A 47 -10.00 1.92 -5.15
C PHE A 47 -11.20 1.19 -5.76
N GLU A 48 -12.34 1.23 -5.11
CA GLU A 48 -13.58 0.48 -5.44
C GLU A 48 -13.86 0.32 -6.95
N HIS A 49 -13.85 1.42 -7.70
CA HIS A 49 -14.21 1.42 -9.13
C HIS A 49 -13.02 1.47 -10.07
N ASP A 50 -11.87 1.96 -9.60
CA ASP A 50 -10.66 2.19 -10.40
C ASP A 50 -9.55 1.20 -10.08
N ALA A 51 -9.84 0.12 -9.35
CA ALA A 51 -8.86 -0.86 -8.94
C ALA A 51 -8.17 -1.53 -10.14
N TRP A 52 -6.86 -1.61 -10.08
CA TRP A 52 -6.10 -2.38 -11.06
C TRP A 52 -6.21 -3.87 -10.74
N ARG A 53 -6.55 -4.65 -11.76
CA ARG A 53 -6.52 -6.11 -11.67
C ARG A 53 -5.09 -6.61 -11.66
N GLU A 54 -4.88 -7.82 -11.19
CA GLU A 54 -3.56 -8.47 -11.15
C GLU A 54 -2.85 -8.41 -12.52
N ARG A 55 -3.58 -8.65 -13.63
CA ARG A 55 -3.02 -8.54 -14.99
C ARG A 55 -2.44 -7.14 -15.27
N THR A 56 -3.13 -6.08 -14.85
CA THR A 56 -2.63 -4.71 -15.01
C THR A 56 -1.32 -4.52 -14.25
N TRP A 57 -1.21 -5.07 -13.05
CA TRP A 57 0.03 -5.04 -12.28
C TRP A 57 1.17 -5.75 -13.00
N TRP A 58 0.91 -6.91 -13.63
CA TRP A 58 1.92 -7.60 -14.45
C TRP A 58 2.38 -6.74 -15.62
N ASP A 59 1.46 -6.08 -16.35
CA ASP A 59 1.78 -5.20 -17.47
C ASP A 59 2.62 -3.99 -16.99
N GLU A 60 2.29 -3.41 -15.84
CA GLU A 60 3.04 -2.32 -15.22
C GLU A 60 4.47 -2.74 -14.83
N PHE A 61 4.63 -3.92 -14.27
CA PHE A 61 5.95 -4.45 -13.92
C PHE A 61 6.78 -4.84 -15.14
N ALA A 62 6.15 -5.24 -16.24
CA ALA A 62 6.83 -5.52 -17.52
C ALA A 62 7.39 -4.24 -18.18
N ALA A 63 6.85 -3.07 -17.86
CA ALA A 63 7.29 -1.79 -18.44
C ALA A 63 8.54 -1.18 -17.73
N ARG A 64 9.26 -1.96 -16.92
CA ARG A 64 10.54 -1.52 -16.34
C ARG A 64 11.63 -1.38 -17.40
N PRO A 65 12.60 -0.48 -17.21
CA PRO A 65 12.83 0.41 -16.06
C PRO A 65 12.03 1.70 -16.05
N ARG A 66 11.26 1.96 -17.10
CA ARG A 66 10.46 3.18 -17.24
C ARG A 66 9.48 3.33 -16.07
N ARG A 67 8.79 2.25 -15.71
CA ARG A 67 7.87 2.20 -14.58
C ARG A 67 8.53 1.63 -13.35
N GLN A 68 8.40 2.35 -12.25
CA GLN A 68 9.02 2.03 -10.96
C GLN A 68 7.96 2.04 -9.87
N TYR A 69 7.98 0.99 -9.05
CA TYR A 69 7.04 0.84 -7.94
C TYR A 69 7.79 0.61 -6.63
N VAL A 70 7.32 1.24 -5.57
CA VAL A 70 7.83 1.12 -4.21
C VAL A 70 6.70 0.66 -3.29
N VAL A 71 7.04 -0.17 -2.32
CA VAL A 71 6.15 -0.58 -1.22
C VAL A 71 6.70 -0.10 0.10
N ALA A 72 5.80 0.31 0.98
CA ALA A 72 6.08 0.60 2.37
C ALA A 72 5.73 -0.63 3.19
N VAL A 73 6.72 -1.22 3.84
CA VAL A 73 6.57 -2.44 4.64
C VAL A 73 6.83 -2.14 6.11
N GLY A 74 6.05 -2.75 6.96
CA GLY A 74 6.20 -2.63 8.41
C GLY A 74 5.70 -3.88 9.12
N ALA A 75 5.88 -3.93 10.45
CA ALA A 75 5.25 -4.95 11.25
C ALA A 75 3.72 -4.75 11.19
N ALA A 76 2.98 -5.84 11.06
CA ALA A 76 1.53 -5.79 11.15
C ALA A 76 1.14 -5.16 12.50
N VAL A 77 0.42 -4.05 12.46
CA VAL A 77 -0.18 -3.51 13.68
C VAL A 77 -1.23 -4.52 14.13
N PRO A 78 -1.13 -5.10 15.34
CA PRO A 78 -2.14 -6.03 15.80
C PRO A 78 -3.48 -5.30 15.80
N GLN A 79 -4.40 -5.70 14.93
CA GLN A 79 -5.77 -5.26 15.06
C GLN A 79 -6.26 -5.75 16.42
N GLN A 80 -6.54 -4.84 17.33
CA GLN A 80 -7.28 -5.18 18.53
C GLN A 80 -8.59 -5.82 18.08
N ARG A 81 -8.68 -7.15 18.19
CA ARG A 81 -9.95 -7.85 18.07
C ARG A 81 -10.89 -7.17 19.05
N VAL A 82 -11.90 -6.49 18.52
CA VAL A 82 -13.09 -6.18 19.29
C VAL A 82 -13.67 -7.55 19.64
N VAL A 83 -13.42 -8.00 20.85
CA VAL A 83 -14.05 -9.20 21.40
C VAL A 83 -15.52 -8.81 21.57
N ALA A 84 -16.35 -9.19 20.62
CA ALA A 84 -17.78 -9.20 20.84
C ALA A 84 -18.01 -10.26 21.92
N ASP A 85 -18.36 -9.78 23.10
CA ASP A 85 -18.81 -10.60 24.22
C ASP A 85 -20.10 -11.32 23.79
N GLY A 86 -19.97 -12.55 23.40
CA GLY A 86 -21.04 -13.44 22.97
C GLY A 86 -20.80 -14.82 23.58
N THR A 87 -21.39 -15.03 24.75
CA THR A 87 -21.56 -16.32 25.42
C THR A 87 -22.03 -17.40 24.43
N ALA A 88 -21.13 -18.25 23.99
CA ALA A 88 -21.45 -19.50 23.33
C ALA A 88 -21.05 -20.68 24.24
N ARG A 89 -22.09 -21.29 24.78
CA ARG A 89 -22.15 -22.54 25.53
C ARG A 89 -21.47 -23.66 24.72
N ALA A 90 -20.56 -24.38 25.38
CA ALA A 90 -19.94 -25.58 24.84
C ALA A 90 -20.96 -26.71 24.67
N PRO A 91 -20.88 -27.52 23.62
CA PRO A 91 -21.53 -28.83 23.61
C PRO A 91 -20.65 -29.87 24.27
N GLU A 92 -21.30 -30.65 25.13
CA GLU A 92 -20.74 -31.78 25.89
C GLU A 92 -20.24 -32.88 24.94
N ALA A 93 -19.09 -33.45 25.28
CA ALA A 93 -18.52 -34.63 24.66
C ALA A 93 -19.26 -35.88 25.13
N SER A 94 -19.62 -36.76 24.20
CA SER A 94 -19.96 -38.17 24.48
C SER A 94 -18.79 -39.06 24.04
N PRO A 95 -18.42 -40.06 24.84
CA PRO A 95 -17.34 -40.99 24.52
C PRO A 95 -17.91 -42.20 23.78
N ASP A 96 -17.15 -42.72 22.85
CA ASP A 96 -17.00 -44.11 22.41
C ASP A 96 -16.56 -44.15 20.94
N ASP A 97 -15.36 -44.61 20.69
CA ASP A 97 -15.02 -45.90 20.17
C ASP A 97 -13.50 -46.01 19.91
N ALA A 98 -13.01 -47.16 20.34
CA ALA A 98 -11.64 -47.57 20.39
C ALA A 98 -11.14 -48.18 19.06
N ASP A 99 -9.81 -48.15 18.94
CA ASP A 99 -8.96 -49.19 18.32
C ASP A 99 -8.84 -49.18 16.79
N ASP A 100 -7.65 -48.81 16.32
CA ASP A 100 -6.85 -49.72 15.50
C ASP A 100 -5.40 -49.20 15.32
N ARG A 101 -4.50 -50.21 15.48
CA ARG A 101 -3.03 -50.08 15.52
C ARG A 101 -2.39 -49.90 14.16
N GLU A 102 -1.38 -49.00 14.12
CA GLU A 102 -0.02 -49.08 13.52
C GLU A 102 0.20 -49.77 12.15
N PRO A 103 1.24 -49.33 11.40
CA PRO A 103 2.63 -49.52 11.80
C PRO A 103 3.63 -48.39 11.45
N SER A 104 4.71 -48.42 12.21
CA SER A 104 5.94 -47.63 12.17
C SER A 104 6.60 -47.47 10.80
N ALA A 105 7.01 -46.24 10.47
CA ALA A 105 7.98 -45.94 9.43
C ALA A 105 9.32 -45.44 10.01
N PRO A 106 10.44 -45.66 9.34
CA PRO A 106 11.78 -45.65 9.94
C PRO A 106 12.33 -44.24 10.13
N SER A 107 13.11 -44.10 11.21
CA SER A 107 13.86 -42.93 11.61
C SER A 107 14.90 -42.52 10.58
N MET A 108 14.82 -41.30 10.03
CA MET A 108 15.89 -40.67 9.30
C MET A 108 16.85 -39.92 10.25
N PRO A 109 18.15 -39.86 9.92
CA PRO A 109 19.17 -39.29 10.81
C PRO A 109 19.04 -37.78 10.95
N ARG A 110 19.24 -37.29 12.20
CA ARG A 110 19.32 -35.86 12.54
C ARG A 110 20.60 -35.30 11.94
N ASN A 111 20.44 -34.29 11.08
CA ASN A 111 21.56 -33.51 10.58
C ASN A 111 21.80 -32.35 11.57
N ASP A 112 22.74 -32.56 12.49
CA ASP A 112 23.22 -31.56 13.42
C ASP A 112 24.24 -30.68 12.68
N GLY A 113 23.92 -29.40 12.44
CA GLY A 113 24.93 -28.43 12.04
C GLY A 113 24.61 -27.53 10.87
N ALA A 114 23.49 -26.81 10.91
CA ALA A 114 23.34 -25.60 10.13
C ALA A 114 23.16 -24.39 11.06
N PRO A 115 23.82 -23.24 10.81
CA PRO A 115 23.64 -22.08 11.63
C PRO A 115 22.17 -21.65 11.54
N HIS A 116 21.49 -21.66 12.69
CA HIS A 116 20.17 -21.06 12.83
C HIS A 116 20.28 -19.56 12.57
N VAL A 117 20.12 -19.18 11.30
CA VAL A 117 19.74 -17.80 10.97
C VAL A 117 18.33 -17.66 11.53
N SER A 118 18.24 -17.05 12.69
CA SER A 118 16.96 -16.63 13.28
C SER A 118 16.39 -15.55 12.38
N ALA A 119 15.80 -15.96 11.26
CA ALA A 119 14.93 -15.11 10.48
C ALA A 119 13.66 -14.97 11.31
N ASN A 120 13.57 -13.90 12.09
CA ASN A 120 12.31 -13.34 12.53
C ASN A 120 11.56 -12.89 11.25
N CYS A 121 11.07 -13.84 10.48
CA CYS A 121 10.12 -13.62 9.42
C CYS A 121 8.76 -13.32 10.05
N HIS A 122 8.60 -12.12 10.62
CA HIS A 122 7.30 -11.51 10.65
C HIS A 122 6.94 -11.27 9.17
N PRO A 123 5.79 -11.79 8.67
CA PRO A 123 5.40 -11.51 7.30
C PRO A 123 5.38 -9.99 7.12
N GLU A 124 6.19 -9.49 6.19
CA GLU A 124 6.21 -8.06 5.88
C GLU A 124 4.80 -7.66 5.45
N HIS A 125 4.22 -6.72 6.18
CA HIS A 125 2.90 -6.20 5.85
C HIS A 125 3.05 -4.96 5.00
N ILE A 126 2.42 -4.93 3.81
CA ILE A 126 2.43 -3.75 2.94
C ILE A 126 1.42 -2.75 3.48
N LEU A 127 1.93 -1.61 3.98
CA LEU A 127 1.16 -0.51 4.55
C LEU A 127 0.83 0.59 3.54
N GLY A 128 1.44 0.52 2.37
CA GLY A 128 1.21 1.46 1.29
C GLY A 128 2.15 1.20 0.11
N TYR A 129 1.85 1.81 -1.01
CA TYR A 129 2.65 1.69 -2.23
C TYR A 129 2.55 2.95 -3.07
N ALA A 130 3.51 3.13 -3.98
CA ALA A 130 3.49 4.22 -4.94
C ALA A 130 4.14 3.80 -6.25
N GLY A 131 3.72 4.41 -7.35
CA GLY A 131 4.20 4.13 -8.69
C GLY A 131 4.58 5.39 -9.47
N LEU A 132 5.65 5.30 -10.23
CA LEU A 132 6.21 6.34 -11.08
C LEU A 132 6.36 5.84 -12.51
N ASP A 133 5.99 6.66 -13.49
CA ASP A 133 6.32 6.48 -14.91
C ASP A 133 7.30 7.59 -15.32
N VAL A 134 8.46 7.24 -15.85
CA VAL A 134 9.49 8.20 -16.31
C VAL A 134 9.51 8.21 -17.83
N ALA A 135 9.18 9.36 -18.45
CA ALA A 135 9.10 9.53 -19.88
C ALA A 135 9.90 10.78 -20.33
N GLY A 136 11.20 10.59 -20.60
CA GLY A 136 12.09 11.69 -21.00
C GLY A 136 12.25 12.73 -19.89
N SER A 137 11.96 14.01 -20.19
CA SER A 137 12.06 15.11 -19.22
C SER A 137 10.86 15.25 -18.29
N THR A 138 9.87 14.37 -18.38
CA THR A 138 8.72 14.36 -17.49
C THR A 138 8.57 13.00 -16.80
N ALA A 139 7.96 13.03 -15.62
CA ALA A 139 7.54 11.82 -14.91
C ALA A 139 6.10 11.99 -14.44
N ASP A 140 5.38 10.88 -14.33
CA ASP A 140 3.99 10.83 -13.87
C ASP A 140 3.86 9.96 -12.63
N VAL A 141 3.17 10.46 -11.62
CA VAL A 141 2.72 9.64 -10.50
C VAL A 141 1.59 8.73 -10.99
N MET A 142 1.82 7.43 -11.00
CA MET A 142 0.85 6.44 -11.48
C MET A 142 -0.20 6.13 -10.43
N THR A 143 0.24 5.96 -9.19
CA THR A 143 -0.63 5.66 -8.04
C THR A 143 0.11 5.98 -6.74
N ILE A 144 -0.62 6.36 -5.70
CA ILE A 144 -0.17 6.38 -4.31
C ILE A 144 -1.32 5.85 -3.46
N ALA A 145 -1.04 4.86 -2.64
CA ALA A 145 -2.02 4.29 -1.72
C ALA A 145 -1.41 4.06 -0.34
N VAL A 146 -2.22 4.30 0.68
CA VAL A 146 -1.89 4.04 2.09
C VAL A 146 -3.06 3.31 2.71
N THR A 147 -2.78 2.19 3.36
CA THR A 147 -3.80 1.38 4.04
C THR A 147 -4.45 2.18 5.17
N PRO A 148 -5.73 1.91 5.51
CA PRO A 148 -6.46 2.68 6.51
C PRO A 148 -5.72 2.82 7.85
N GLU A 149 -5.09 1.74 8.32
CA GLU A 149 -4.34 1.69 9.57
C GLU A 149 -3.06 2.54 9.57
N ALA A 150 -2.50 2.83 8.37
CA ALA A 150 -1.30 3.65 8.24
C ALA A 150 -1.61 5.10 7.85
N ARG A 151 -2.89 5.47 7.69
CA ARG A 151 -3.28 6.86 7.43
C ARG A 151 -2.98 7.75 8.64
N GLY A 152 -2.73 9.04 8.37
CA GLY A 152 -2.40 9.99 9.43
C GLY A 152 -0.97 9.88 10.01
N THR A 153 -0.19 8.85 9.64
CA THR A 153 1.19 8.63 10.12
C THR A 153 2.26 9.39 9.33
N GLY A 154 1.87 10.11 8.27
CA GLY A 154 2.80 10.75 7.35
C GLY A 154 3.33 9.85 6.24
N LEU A 155 2.89 8.58 6.16
CA LEU A 155 3.36 7.62 5.15
C LEU A 155 3.10 8.08 3.71
N GLY A 156 1.94 8.65 3.42
CA GLY A 156 1.64 9.21 2.09
C GLY A 156 2.63 10.30 1.66
N ARG A 157 3.07 11.14 2.59
CA ARG A 157 4.10 12.14 2.33
C ARG A 157 5.45 11.49 2.04
N ARG A 158 5.86 10.48 2.80
CA ARG A 158 7.11 9.75 2.58
C ARG A 158 7.14 9.05 1.22
N LEU A 159 6.02 8.43 0.81
CA LEU A 159 5.88 7.82 -0.51
C LEU A 159 6.01 8.86 -1.62
N LEU A 160 5.33 10.01 -1.49
CA LEU A 160 5.42 11.10 -2.46
C LEU A 160 6.83 11.67 -2.55
N ASP A 161 7.50 11.91 -1.42
CA ASP A 161 8.89 12.40 -1.39
C ASP A 161 9.85 11.41 -2.04
N HIS A 162 9.61 10.09 -1.88
CA HIS A 162 10.36 9.05 -2.57
C HIS A 162 10.19 9.16 -4.10
N LEU A 163 8.95 9.34 -4.60
CA LEU A 163 8.69 9.50 -6.04
C LEU A 163 9.34 10.77 -6.59
N VAL A 164 9.28 11.90 -5.86
CA VAL A 164 9.97 13.15 -6.22
C VAL A 164 11.47 12.92 -6.37
N THR A 165 12.07 12.23 -5.40
CA THR A 165 13.50 11.90 -5.42
C THR A 165 13.85 11.00 -6.60
N ALA A 166 13.07 9.94 -6.83
CA ALA A 166 13.27 8.99 -7.94
C ALA A 166 13.15 9.68 -9.31
N ALA A 167 12.13 10.53 -9.50
CA ALA A 167 11.94 11.31 -10.73
C ALA A 167 13.12 12.28 -10.98
N THR A 168 13.59 12.96 -9.93
CA THR A 168 14.75 13.86 -10.02
C THR A 168 16.03 13.09 -10.39
N HIS A 169 16.28 11.95 -9.78
CA HIS A 169 17.45 11.11 -10.10
C HIS A 169 17.36 10.51 -11.52
N ALA A 170 16.17 10.31 -12.04
CA ALA A 170 15.96 9.87 -13.42
C ALA A 170 16.12 11.01 -14.45
N GLY A 171 16.39 12.25 -14.00
CA GLY A 171 16.58 13.41 -14.85
C GLY A 171 15.30 14.10 -15.32
N ALA A 172 14.16 13.80 -14.70
CA ALA A 172 12.92 14.48 -15.02
C ALA A 172 12.95 15.93 -14.49
N GLU A 173 12.48 16.87 -15.34
CA GLU A 173 12.36 18.30 -15.01
C GLU A 173 11.03 18.63 -14.33
N ALA A 174 10.03 17.77 -14.52
CA ALA A 174 8.70 17.93 -13.94
C ALA A 174 8.09 16.58 -13.55
N LEU A 175 7.36 16.59 -12.42
CA LEU A 175 6.53 15.48 -11.97
C LEU A 175 5.06 15.91 -12.02
N LEU A 176 4.26 15.11 -12.74
CA LEU A 176 2.83 15.34 -12.93
C LEU A 176 2.00 14.30 -12.18
N LEU A 177 0.77 14.66 -11.89
CA LEU A 177 -0.24 13.74 -11.37
C LEU A 177 -1.65 14.18 -11.76
N GLU A 178 -2.56 13.23 -11.73
CA GLU A 178 -4.01 13.46 -11.81
C GLU A 178 -4.66 13.00 -10.51
N VAL A 179 -5.54 13.81 -9.96
CA VAL A 179 -6.25 13.52 -8.71
C VAL A 179 -7.71 13.89 -8.83
N ARG A 180 -8.59 13.11 -8.21
CA ARG A 180 -10.02 13.41 -8.13
C ARG A 180 -10.22 14.76 -7.44
N ALA A 181 -11.11 15.60 -7.99
CA ALA A 181 -11.38 16.92 -7.44
C ALA A 181 -12.07 16.87 -6.07
N ASP A 182 -12.73 15.77 -5.74
CA ASP A 182 -13.38 15.49 -4.46
C ASP A 182 -12.43 14.84 -3.41
N ASN A 183 -11.18 14.56 -3.77
CA ASN A 183 -10.19 14.01 -2.84
C ASN A 183 -9.38 15.11 -2.13
N ASP A 184 -10.03 15.81 -1.22
CA ASP A 184 -9.43 16.89 -0.44
C ASP A 184 -8.17 16.50 0.33
N PRO A 185 -8.07 15.30 0.97
CA PRO A 185 -6.84 14.89 1.65
C PRO A 185 -5.65 14.81 0.70
N ALA A 186 -5.85 14.27 -0.50
CA ALA A 186 -4.81 14.15 -1.52
C ALA A 186 -4.40 15.51 -2.07
N LEU A 187 -5.36 16.35 -2.40
CA LEU A 187 -5.10 17.72 -2.88
C LEU A 187 -4.22 18.48 -1.88
N ARG A 188 -4.58 18.45 -0.59
CA ARG A 188 -3.77 19.09 0.46
C ARG A 188 -2.37 18.48 0.59
N LEU A 189 -2.22 17.17 0.40
CA LEU A 189 -0.91 16.50 0.43
C LEU A 189 -0.02 17.03 -0.70
N TYR A 190 -0.54 17.09 -1.93
CA TYR A 190 0.21 17.53 -3.09
C TYR A 190 0.54 19.02 -3.04
N GLU A 191 -0.40 19.88 -2.65
CA GLU A 191 -0.16 21.32 -2.47
C GLU A 191 0.95 21.59 -1.43
N ARG A 192 0.91 20.90 -0.28
CA ARG A 192 1.97 20.99 0.74
C ARG A 192 3.31 20.41 0.27
N ALA A 193 3.30 19.55 -0.73
CA ALA A 193 4.50 19.02 -1.37
C ALA A 193 5.04 19.96 -2.47
N GLY A 194 4.36 21.07 -2.76
CA GLY A 194 4.75 22.07 -3.75
C GLY A 194 4.33 21.70 -5.18
N PHE A 195 3.20 21.01 -5.32
CA PHE A 195 2.55 20.83 -6.62
C PHE A 195 1.57 21.98 -6.85
N ASP A 196 1.62 22.53 -8.06
CA ASP A 196 0.71 23.55 -8.56
C ASP A 196 -0.39 22.92 -9.41
N ARG A 197 -1.62 23.44 -9.32
CA ARG A 197 -2.72 23.03 -10.17
C ARG A 197 -2.50 23.60 -11.57
N LEU A 198 -2.50 22.73 -12.60
CA LEU A 198 -2.34 23.14 -13.99
C LEU A 198 -3.68 23.34 -14.70
N THR A 199 -4.56 22.36 -14.59
CA THR A 199 -5.85 22.35 -15.28
C THR A 199 -6.80 21.35 -14.64
N VAL A 200 -8.06 21.39 -15.10
CA VAL A 200 -9.10 20.47 -14.66
C VAL A 200 -9.69 19.77 -15.88
N ARG A 201 -9.71 18.43 -15.86
CA ARG A 201 -10.45 17.61 -16.82
C ARG A 201 -11.83 17.33 -16.28
N ARG A 202 -12.85 17.87 -16.89
CA ARG A 202 -14.23 17.72 -16.42
C ARG A 202 -14.75 16.30 -16.66
N ARG A 203 -15.51 15.77 -15.69
CA ARG A 203 -16.22 14.48 -15.77
C ARG A 203 -15.32 13.31 -16.14
N TYR A 204 -14.12 13.32 -15.63
CA TYR A 204 -13.07 12.38 -16.03
C TYR A 204 -13.22 11.01 -15.34
N TYR A 205 -13.55 11.00 -14.05
CA TYR A 205 -13.73 9.78 -13.29
C TYR A 205 -15.18 9.30 -13.34
N GLN A 206 -15.35 8.01 -13.67
CA GLN A 206 -16.65 7.34 -13.73
C GLN A 206 -16.71 6.20 -12.69
N PRO A 207 -17.86 5.90 -12.09
CA PRO A 207 -19.12 6.64 -12.16
C PRO A 207 -19.07 7.95 -11.32
N GLY A 208 -20.02 8.85 -11.57
CA GLY A 208 -20.21 10.05 -10.75
C GLY A 208 -19.72 11.34 -11.40
N ASP A 209 -19.19 11.29 -12.62
CA ASP A 209 -18.77 12.48 -13.40
C ASP A 209 -17.83 13.42 -12.62
N VAL A 210 -16.92 12.84 -11.80
CA VAL A 210 -16.00 13.61 -10.98
C VAL A 210 -14.88 14.19 -11.84
N ASP A 211 -14.55 15.45 -11.62
CA ASP A 211 -13.47 16.13 -12.31
C ASP A 211 -12.10 15.58 -11.85
N ALA A 212 -11.11 15.60 -12.75
CA ALA A 212 -9.71 15.37 -12.41
C ALA A 212 -8.96 16.71 -12.35
N VAL A 213 -8.22 16.94 -11.28
CA VAL A 213 -7.28 18.05 -11.18
C VAL A 213 -5.91 17.54 -11.63
N ILE A 214 -5.35 18.18 -12.64
CA ILE A 214 -3.97 17.91 -13.07
C ILE A 214 -3.05 18.83 -12.30
N MET A 215 -2.06 18.24 -11.64
CA MET A 215 -1.09 19.01 -10.84
C MET A 215 0.33 18.72 -11.34
N ARG A 216 1.23 19.68 -11.15
CA ARG A 216 2.63 19.59 -11.55
C ARG A 216 3.55 20.13 -10.45
N LYS A 217 4.66 19.47 -10.25
CA LYS A 217 5.81 19.99 -9.52
C LYS A 217 7.01 20.10 -10.45
N LEU A 218 7.62 21.28 -10.51
CA LEU A 218 8.92 21.43 -11.17
C LEU A 218 10.00 20.85 -10.25
N LEU A 219 10.84 20.01 -10.82
CA LEU A 219 11.96 19.38 -10.14
C LEU A 219 13.20 20.23 -10.37
N LYS A 220 13.96 20.47 -9.31
CA LYS A 220 15.25 21.18 -9.44
C LYS A 220 16.29 20.18 -9.93
N GLU A 221 17.10 20.57 -10.89
CA GLU A 221 18.27 19.80 -11.26
C GLU A 221 19.14 19.59 -10.00
N THR A 222 19.48 18.31 -9.73
CA THR A 222 20.52 17.99 -8.74
C THR A 222 21.85 18.30 -9.43
N ARG A 223 22.45 19.46 -9.12
CA ARG A 223 23.82 19.81 -9.54
C ARG A 223 24.83 18.94 -8.82
#